data_937f7ba0c48b15476f6e203ccc041b9a
#
_entry.id   937f7ba0c48b15476f6e203ccc041b9a
#
_cell.length_a   1.000
_cell.length_b   1.000
_cell.length_c   1.000
_cell.angle_alpha   90.00
_cell.angle_beta   90.00
_cell.angle_gamma   90.00
#
_symmetry.space_group_name_H-M   'P 1'
#
loop_
_entity.id
_entity.type
_entity.pdbx_description
1 polymer ?
#
loop_
_entity_poly.entity_id
_entity_poly.type
_entity_poly.pdbx_seq_one_letter_code
_entity_poly.pdbx_strand_id
1 'polypeptide(L)'
;MNELSDLVEPVHAESFFSVSRTGEIHERLSYEYADAEGYYRTVVRDQNLLTKEVEKLAANMQFYLDKERVEINDERVKSKVSMCDIFPKGATEVVAVVFLIDFTGKFDPSKNKIVTWLEEETAPYDFEIQWRFPLGTSIIEIDTLLEYEIYDDIVTLWATEGQDVGGYERMEFMLPEVSLDAD
;
A
#
# COMPACT_ATOMS: atom_id res chain seq x y z
N MET A 1 -25.00 -3.57 -19.43
CA MET A 1 -24.07 -4.42 -18.67
C MET A 1 -23.65 -3.58 -17.48
N ASN A 2 -24.14 -3.91 -16.30
CA ASN A 2 -23.64 -3.24 -15.11
C ASN A 2 -22.15 -3.56 -15.00
N GLU A 3 -21.32 -2.57 -14.89
CA GLU A 3 -19.91 -2.79 -14.61
C GLU A 3 -19.79 -3.45 -13.22
N LEU A 4 -18.81 -4.31 -13.02
CA LEU A 4 -18.61 -5.05 -11.77
C LEU A 4 -18.48 -4.14 -10.54
N SER A 5 -18.01 -2.90 -10.75
CA SER A 5 -17.97 -1.82 -9.76
C SER A 5 -19.34 -1.45 -9.17
N ASP A 6 -20.44 -1.73 -9.86
CA ASP A 6 -21.79 -1.40 -9.38
C ASP A 6 -22.33 -2.45 -8.37
N LEU A 7 -21.61 -3.57 -8.16
CA LEU A 7 -22.06 -4.67 -7.31
C LEU A 7 -21.40 -4.70 -5.93
N VAL A 8 -20.32 -3.96 -5.75
CA VAL A 8 -19.57 -3.87 -4.50
C VAL A 8 -19.15 -2.43 -4.26
N GLU A 9 -19.17 -2.01 -3.01
CA GLU A 9 -18.83 -0.64 -2.60
C GLU A 9 -17.55 -0.68 -1.77
N PRO A 10 -16.48 0.06 -2.15
CA PRO A 10 -15.30 0.19 -1.33
C PRO A 10 -15.65 1.00 -0.07
N VAL A 11 -15.29 0.49 1.09
CA VAL A 11 -15.62 1.10 2.38
C VAL A 11 -14.40 1.45 3.24
N HIS A 12 -13.25 0.88 2.93
CA HIS A 12 -12.01 1.11 3.67
C HIS A 12 -10.80 0.60 2.89
N ALA A 13 -9.62 1.18 3.13
CA ALA A 13 -8.36 0.66 2.65
C ALA A 13 -7.28 0.72 3.75
N GLU A 14 -6.38 -0.24 3.72
CA GLU A 14 -5.22 -0.33 4.61
C GLU A 14 -3.98 -0.72 3.79
N SER A 15 -2.90 0.01 3.96
CA SER A 15 -1.60 -0.33 3.39
C SER A 15 -0.55 -0.51 4.48
N PHE A 16 0.22 -1.59 4.40
CA PHE A 16 1.32 -1.88 5.30
C PHE A 16 2.61 -2.12 4.51
N PHE A 17 3.58 -1.22 4.70
CA PHE A 17 4.91 -1.31 4.11
C PHE A 17 5.92 -1.89 5.10
N SER A 18 6.61 -2.95 4.71
CA SER A 18 7.75 -3.50 5.43
C SER A 18 9.03 -3.15 4.67
N VAL A 19 9.90 -2.38 5.29
CA VAL A 19 11.15 -1.88 4.70
C VAL A 19 12.33 -2.68 5.23
N SER A 20 13.13 -3.27 4.33
CA SER A 20 14.38 -3.94 4.69
C SER A 20 15.56 -2.95 4.75
N ARG A 21 16.66 -3.34 5.43
CA ARG A 21 17.90 -2.55 5.44
C ARG A 21 18.59 -2.48 4.09
N THR A 22 18.31 -3.41 3.22
CA THR A 22 18.90 -3.56 1.88
C THR A 22 18.11 -2.83 0.78
N GLY A 23 16.95 -2.24 1.15
CA GLY A 23 16.13 -1.44 0.23
C GLY A 23 15.01 -2.20 -0.45
N GLU A 24 14.79 -3.48 -0.09
CA GLU A 24 13.57 -4.17 -0.50
C GLU A 24 12.39 -3.65 0.33
N ILE A 25 11.32 -3.32 -0.32
CA ILE A 25 10.08 -2.84 0.28
C ILE A 25 8.94 -3.73 -0.18
N HIS A 26 8.22 -4.27 0.79
CA HIS A 26 7.05 -5.10 0.57
C HIS A 26 5.82 -4.38 1.12
N GLU A 27 4.84 -4.18 0.26
CA GLU A 27 3.56 -3.61 0.62
C GLU A 27 2.48 -4.68 0.62
N ARG A 28 1.66 -4.69 1.67
CA ARG A 28 0.38 -5.37 1.70
C ARG A 28 -0.71 -4.31 1.66
N LEU A 29 -1.36 -4.16 0.51
CA LEU A 29 -2.49 -3.26 0.31
C LEU A 29 -3.79 -4.07 0.37
N SER A 30 -4.73 -3.64 1.19
CA SER A 30 -6.02 -4.29 1.38
C SER A 30 -7.15 -3.28 1.17
N TYR A 31 -8.01 -3.55 0.22
CA TYR A 31 -9.27 -2.83 0.06
C TYR A 31 -10.42 -3.65 0.64
N GLU A 32 -11.24 -3.03 1.46
CA GLU A 32 -12.45 -3.63 1.99
C GLU A 32 -13.67 -3.16 1.20
N TYR A 33 -14.51 -4.11 0.83
CA TYR A 33 -15.72 -3.86 0.07
C TYR A 33 -16.94 -4.37 0.82
N ALA A 34 -18.01 -3.57 0.84
CA ALA A 34 -19.32 -4.05 1.19
C ALA A 34 -19.87 -4.90 0.03
N ASP A 35 -20.12 -6.18 0.30
CA ASP A 35 -20.57 -7.20 -0.67
C ASP A 35 -22.00 -7.65 -0.31
N ALA A 36 -22.93 -6.70 -0.26
CA ALA A 36 -24.31 -6.96 0.15
C ALA A 36 -25.01 -7.98 -0.75
N GLU A 37 -24.75 -7.91 -2.07
CA GLU A 37 -25.32 -8.82 -3.08
C GLU A 37 -24.57 -10.18 -3.16
N GLY A 38 -23.47 -10.34 -2.44
CA GLY A 38 -22.69 -11.57 -2.40
C GLY A 38 -21.91 -11.87 -3.68
N TYR A 39 -21.52 -10.85 -4.44
CA TYR A 39 -20.79 -10.99 -5.68
C TYR A 39 -19.42 -11.67 -5.45
N TYR A 40 -18.57 -11.10 -4.63
CA TYR A 40 -17.25 -11.68 -4.33
C TYR A 40 -17.36 -13.00 -3.58
N ARG A 41 -18.36 -13.17 -2.71
CA ARG A 41 -18.64 -14.47 -2.08
C ARG A 41 -19.00 -15.55 -3.08
N THR A 42 -19.62 -15.18 -4.20
CA THR A 42 -19.90 -16.12 -5.31
C THR A 42 -18.62 -16.40 -6.08
N VAL A 43 -17.85 -15.37 -6.41
CA VAL A 43 -16.56 -15.47 -7.12
C VAL A 43 -15.60 -16.43 -6.39
N VAL A 44 -15.42 -16.28 -5.08
CA VAL A 44 -14.45 -17.11 -4.30
C VAL A 44 -14.85 -18.58 -4.19
N ARG A 45 -16.08 -18.95 -4.50
CA ARG A 45 -16.56 -20.34 -4.50
C ARG A 45 -16.36 -21.05 -5.83
N ASP A 46 -16.05 -20.32 -6.89
CA ASP A 46 -15.79 -20.85 -8.23
C ASP A 46 -14.35 -20.52 -8.65
N GLN A 47 -13.51 -21.55 -8.73
CA GLN A 47 -12.08 -21.40 -9.04
C GLN A 47 -11.83 -20.67 -10.37
N ASN A 48 -12.68 -20.89 -11.38
CA ASN A 48 -12.51 -20.26 -12.69
C ASN A 48 -12.89 -18.76 -12.64
N LEU A 49 -13.93 -18.42 -11.89
CA LEU A 49 -14.33 -17.02 -11.68
C LEU A 49 -13.27 -16.30 -10.84
N LEU A 50 -12.81 -16.93 -9.76
CA LEU A 50 -11.78 -16.36 -8.89
C LEU A 50 -10.50 -16.06 -9.67
N THR A 51 -9.99 -17.02 -10.45
CA THR A 51 -8.77 -16.82 -11.25
C THR A 51 -8.90 -15.62 -12.20
N LYS A 52 -10.01 -15.52 -12.93
CA LYS A 52 -10.25 -14.42 -13.86
C LYS A 52 -10.36 -13.06 -13.17
N GLU A 53 -11.05 -13.02 -12.04
CA GLU A 53 -11.21 -11.77 -11.28
C GLU A 53 -9.90 -11.31 -10.66
N VAL A 54 -9.13 -12.21 -10.07
CA VAL A 54 -7.80 -11.90 -9.50
C VAL A 54 -6.83 -11.42 -10.58
N GLU A 55 -6.79 -12.07 -11.75
CA GLU A 55 -5.96 -11.64 -12.88
C GLU A 55 -6.33 -10.22 -13.35
N LYS A 56 -7.64 -9.93 -13.43
CA LYS A 56 -8.15 -8.60 -13.81
C LYS A 56 -7.78 -7.54 -12.78
N LEU A 57 -7.99 -7.84 -11.49
CA LEU A 57 -7.66 -6.93 -10.39
C LEU A 57 -6.15 -6.64 -10.34
N ALA A 58 -5.32 -7.67 -10.47
CA ALA A 58 -3.87 -7.53 -10.50
C ALA A 58 -3.39 -6.68 -11.69
N ALA A 59 -3.96 -6.89 -12.89
CA ALA A 59 -3.64 -6.11 -14.07
C ALA A 59 -4.06 -4.63 -13.92
N ASN A 60 -5.22 -4.37 -13.34
CA ASN A 60 -5.69 -3.01 -13.07
C ASN A 60 -4.79 -2.30 -12.06
N MET A 61 -4.43 -2.97 -10.96
CA MET A 61 -3.51 -2.42 -9.97
C MET A 61 -2.16 -2.11 -10.60
N GLN A 62 -1.58 -3.04 -11.37
CA GLN A 62 -0.31 -2.81 -12.06
C GLN A 62 -0.37 -1.61 -13.01
N PHE A 63 -1.49 -1.42 -13.71
CA PHE A 63 -1.68 -0.27 -14.59
C PHE A 63 -1.65 1.08 -13.82
N TYR A 64 -2.19 1.15 -12.58
CA TYR A 64 -2.08 2.34 -11.74
C TYR A 64 -0.65 2.52 -11.22
N LEU A 65 -0.02 1.48 -10.71
CA LEU A 65 1.37 1.52 -10.24
C LEU A 65 2.36 1.96 -11.34
N ASP A 66 2.11 1.58 -12.58
CA ASP A 66 2.95 1.98 -13.73
C ASP A 66 2.85 3.49 -14.05
N LYS A 67 1.77 4.15 -13.63
CA LYS A 67 1.58 5.60 -13.77
C LYS A 67 2.20 6.39 -12.62
N GLU A 68 2.29 5.81 -11.46
CA GLU A 68 2.88 6.43 -10.28
C GLU A 68 4.38 6.65 -10.47
N ARG A 69 4.88 7.66 -9.81
CA ARG A 69 6.32 7.90 -9.75
C ARG A 69 6.79 7.71 -8.32
N VAL A 70 7.62 6.69 -8.12
CA VAL A 70 8.28 6.42 -6.85
C VAL A 70 9.79 6.56 -7.05
N GLU A 71 10.44 7.29 -6.15
CA GLU A 71 11.89 7.46 -6.13
C GLU A 71 12.46 7.13 -4.77
N ILE A 72 13.58 6.44 -4.77
CA ILE A 72 14.40 6.19 -3.58
C ILE A 72 15.78 6.79 -3.84
N ASN A 73 16.18 7.77 -3.01
CA ASN A 73 17.46 8.48 -3.16
C ASN A 73 17.66 9.04 -4.58
N ASP A 74 16.61 9.68 -5.13
CA ASP A 74 16.56 10.27 -6.47
C ASP A 74 16.64 9.25 -7.64
N GLU A 75 16.66 7.96 -7.36
CA GLU A 75 16.56 6.91 -8.38
C GLU A 75 15.10 6.41 -8.49
N ARG A 76 14.55 6.44 -9.69
CA ARG A 76 13.19 5.93 -9.94
C ARG A 76 13.15 4.42 -9.76
N VAL A 77 12.19 3.95 -8.97
CA VAL A 77 11.92 2.53 -8.77
C VAL A 77 10.58 2.15 -9.38
N LYS A 78 10.38 0.86 -9.64
CA LYS A 78 9.12 0.33 -10.17
C LYS A 78 8.51 -0.63 -9.16
N SER A 79 7.25 -0.37 -8.87
CA SER A 79 6.44 -1.27 -8.06
C SER A 79 5.85 -2.38 -8.92
N LYS A 80 5.75 -3.58 -8.37
CA LYS A 80 5.23 -4.76 -9.04
C LYS A 80 4.24 -5.50 -8.17
N VAL A 81 3.05 -5.76 -8.70
CA VAL A 81 2.09 -6.68 -8.08
C VAL A 81 2.66 -8.09 -8.13
N SER A 82 2.92 -8.69 -6.99
CA SER A 82 3.42 -10.07 -6.85
C SER A 82 2.30 -11.06 -6.52
N MET A 83 1.22 -10.59 -5.88
CA MET A 83 0.04 -11.40 -5.59
C MET A 83 -1.21 -10.51 -5.55
N CYS A 84 -2.35 -11.06 -5.95
CA CYS A 84 -3.68 -10.55 -5.66
C CYS A 84 -4.57 -11.71 -5.22
N ASP A 85 -5.42 -11.48 -4.22
CA ASP A 85 -6.41 -12.48 -3.80
C ASP A 85 -7.62 -11.82 -3.16
N ILE A 86 -8.72 -12.58 -2.99
CA ILE A 86 -9.99 -12.13 -2.46
C ILE A 86 -10.32 -12.94 -1.21
N PHE A 87 -10.51 -12.26 -0.08
CA PHE A 87 -10.75 -12.87 1.22
C PHE A 87 -12.09 -12.44 1.82
N PRO A 88 -13.10 -13.31 1.91
CA PRO A 88 -14.28 -13.04 2.70
C PRO A 88 -13.92 -12.84 4.19
N LYS A 89 -14.45 -11.80 4.80
CA LYS A 89 -14.18 -11.47 6.22
C LYS A 89 -15.23 -12.13 7.15
N GLY A 90 -15.20 -13.46 7.20
CA GLY A 90 -16.06 -14.23 8.13
C GLY A 90 -17.55 -14.14 7.81
N ALA A 91 -18.37 -13.89 8.84
CA ALA A 91 -19.84 -13.85 8.74
C ALA A 91 -20.39 -12.49 8.27
N THR A 92 -19.54 -11.49 8.09
CA THR A 92 -19.94 -10.15 7.65
C THR A 92 -20.09 -10.08 6.13
N GLU A 93 -20.81 -9.09 5.64
CA GLU A 93 -20.94 -8.78 4.21
C GLU A 93 -19.76 -7.95 3.70
N VAL A 94 -18.59 -8.12 4.32
CA VAL A 94 -17.35 -7.45 3.94
C VAL A 94 -16.39 -8.45 3.35
N VAL A 95 -15.77 -8.06 2.23
CA VAL A 95 -14.74 -8.83 1.53
C VAL A 95 -13.52 -7.96 1.36
N ALA A 96 -12.34 -8.52 1.58
CA ALA A 96 -11.07 -7.86 1.33
C ALA A 96 -10.47 -8.33 0.00
N VAL A 97 -10.06 -7.39 -0.85
CA VAL A 97 -9.16 -7.63 -1.98
C VAL A 97 -7.76 -7.22 -1.53
N VAL A 98 -6.84 -8.17 -1.53
CA VAL A 98 -5.49 -7.97 -1.02
C VAL A 98 -4.48 -8.08 -2.15
N PHE A 99 -3.58 -7.09 -2.21
CA PHE A 99 -2.43 -7.10 -3.09
C PHE A 99 -1.14 -7.21 -2.26
N LEU A 100 -0.17 -7.98 -2.75
CA LEU A 100 1.21 -7.86 -2.35
C LEU A 100 1.96 -7.16 -3.47
N ILE A 101 2.67 -6.09 -3.11
CA ILE A 101 3.37 -5.22 -4.05
C ILE A 101 4.83 -5.13 -3.59
N ASP A 102 5.75 -5.33 -4.50
CA ASP A 102 7.18 -5.31 -4.21
C ASP A 102 7.87 -4.23 -5.03
N PHE A 103 8.80 -3.53 -4.41
CA PHE A 103 9.74 -2.64 -5.09
C PHE A 103 11.07 -2.58 -4.34
N THR A 104 12.13 -2.23 -5.04
CA THR A 104 13.48 -2.22 -4.48
C THR A 104 14.21 -0.98 -4.91
N GLY A 105 14.79 -0.28 -3.95
CA GLY A 105 15.71 0.83 -4.16
C GLY A 105 17.07 0.55 -3.54
N LYS A 106 18.01 1.48 -3.71
CA LYS A 106 19.31 1.44 -3.05
C LYS A 106 19.29 2.39 -1.89
N PHE A 107 19.50 1.85 -0.69
CA PHE A 107 19.68 2.66 0.51
C PHE A 107 21.16 2.98 0.73
N ASP A 108 21.39 4.23 1.14
CA ASP A 108 22.67 4.65 1.69
C ASP A 108 22.78 4.18 3.15
N PRO A 109 24.00 3.97 3.65
CA PRO A 109 24.22 3.51 5.04
C PRO A 109 23.66 4.46 6.10
N SER A 110 23.45 5.74 5.75
CA SER A 110 22.98 6.77 6.68
C SER A 110 21.62 7.31 6.29
N LYS A 111 21.57 8.44 5.62
CA LYS A 111 20.34 9.16 5.29
C LYS A 111 19.72 8.68 3.98
N ASN A 112 18.42 8.44 4.01
CA ASN A 112 17.65 7.99 2.87
C ASN A 112 16.39 8.84 2.68
N LYS A 113 15.86 8.80 1.47
CA LYS A 113 14.67 9.52 1.06
C LYS A 113 13.80 8.65 0.16
N ILE A 114 12.52 8.57 0.48
CA ILE A 114 11.47 8.00 -0.38
C ILE A 114 10.58 9.16 -0.81
N VAL A 115 10.31 9.27 -2.10
CA VAL A 115 9.42 10.29 -2.68
C VAL A 115 8.42 9.60 -3.59
N THR A 116 7.16 10.00 -3.46
CA THR A 116 6.06 9.53 -4.32
C THR A 116 5.32 10.70 -4.94
N TRP A 117 4.86 10.54 -6.17
CA TRP A 117 3.91 11.43 -6.83
C TRP A 117 2.70 10.60 -7.22
N LEU A 118 1.61 10.85 -6.51
CA LEU A 118 0.33 10.19 -6.68
C LEU A 118 -0.65 11.13 -7.37
N GLU A 119 -1.69 10.60 -7.98
CA GLU A 119 -2.79 11.41 -8.49
C GLU A 119 -3.49 12.12 -7.33
N GLU A 120 -3.74 13.43 -7.49
CA GLU A 120 -4.48 14.20 -6.48
C GLU A 120 -5.96 13.85 -6.59
N GLU A 121 -6.58 13.49 -5.47
CA GLU A 121 -7.99 13.14 -5.39
C GLU A 121 -8.57 13.48 -4.02
N THR A 122 -9.88 13.35 -3.90
CA THR A 122 -10.56 13.40 -2.60
C THR A 122 -10.75 11.98 -2.09
N ALA A 123 -10.35 11.69 -0.85
CA ALA A 123 -10.47 10.36 -0.26
C ALA A 123 -11.94 9.88 -0.31
N PRO A 124 -12.23 8.78 -1.01
CA PRO A 124 -13.60 8.28 -1.15
C PRO A 124 -14.09 7.52 0.10
N TYR A 125 -13.21 7.17 1.01
CA TYR A 125 -13.44 6.49 2.30
C TYR A 125 -12.21 6.68 3.20
N ASP A 126 -12.34 6.30 4.47
CA ASP A 126 -11.23 6.32 5.41
C ASP A 126 -10.17 5.29 5.02
N PHE A 127 -8.89 5.66 5.15
CA PHE A 127 -7.80 4.72 4.95
C PHE A 127 -6.61 4.99 5.86
N GLU A 128 -5.80 3.95 6.11
CA GLU A 128 -4.54 4.02 6.85
C GLU A 128 -3.38 3.45 6.03
N ILE A 129 -2.21 4.05 6.25
CA ILE A 129 -0.94 3.60 5.70
C ILE A 129 0.06 3.46 6.85
N GLN A 130 0.70 2.29 6.95
CA GLN A 130 1.72 2.05 7.95
C GLN A 130 3.05 1.70 7.28
N TRP A 131 4.11 2.39 7.71
CA TRP A 131 5.49 2.09 7.31
C TRP A 131 6.24 1.52 8.49
N ARG A 132 6.76 0.30 8.34
CA ARG A 132 7.64 -0.34 9.29
C ARG A 132 9.06 -0.33 8.74
N PHE A 133 9.90 0.50 9.31
CA PHE A 133 11.33 0.57 9.01
C PHE A 133 12.14 -0.45 9.82
N PRO A 134 13.43 -0.69 9.45
CA PRO A 134 14.35 -1.46 10.25
C PRO A 134 14.44 -0.91 11.68
N LEU A 135 14.51 -1.79 12.66
CA LEU A 135 14.59 -1.41 14.07
C LEU A 135 15.73 -0.42 14.32
N GLY A 136 15.44 0.68 15.01
CA GLY A 136 16.37 1.76 15.31
C GLY A 136 16.52 2.80 14.19
N THR A 137 15.71 2.74 13.14
CA THR A 137 15.62 3.81 12.14
C THR A 137 15.07 5.08 12.78
N SER A 138 15.65 6.23 12.46
CA SER A 138 15.15 7.55 12.87
C SER A 138 14.45 8.23 11.70
N ILE A 139 13.18 8.58 11.86
CA ILE A 139 12.46 9.38 10.89
C ILE A 139 12.85 10.84 11.08
N ILE A 140 13.30 11.51 10.00
CA ILE A 140 13.83 12.88 10.03
C ILE A 140 12.77 13.89 9.64
N GLU A 141 12.05 13.61 8.54
CA GLU A 141 11.08 14.54 7.97
C GLU A 141 10.02 13.79 7.19
N ILE A 142 8.78 14.25 7.28
CA ILE A 142 7.66 13.79 6.46
C ILE A 142 6.99 15.03 5.87
N ASP A 143 6.79 15.02 4.55
CA ASP A 143 6.06 16.04 3.79
C ASP A 143 4.92 15.34 3.05
N THR A 144 3.68 15.56 3.50
CA THR A 144 2.48 14.89 3.02
C THR A 144 1.23 15.72 3.33
N LEU A 145 0.15 15.52 2.61
CA LEU A 145 -1.18 16.05 2.93
C LEU A 145 -1.92 15.20 3.98
N LEU A 146 -1.45 13.98 4.24
CA LEU A 146 -2.06 13.07 5.21
C LEU A 146 -1.75 13.52 6.64
N GLU A 147 -2.62 13.18 7.56
CA GLU A 147 -2.28 13.18 8.98
C GLU A 147 -1.33 12.04 9.30
N TYR A 148 -0.41 12.22 10.24
CA TYR A 148 0.54 11.17 10.60
C TYR A 148 0.99 11.21 12.06
N GLU A 149 1.45 10.06 12.53
CA GLU A 149 2.16 9.88 13.81
C GLU A 149 3.41 9.01 13.59
N ILE A 150 4.44 9.30 14.39
CA ILE A 150 5.71 8.56 14.37
C ILE A 150 5.91 7.88 15.72
N TYR A 151 6.11 6.56 15.70
CA TYR A 151 6.43 5.73 16.86
C TYR A 151 7.75 5.01 16.60
N ASP A 152 8.86 5.59 17.02
CA ASP A 152 10.22 5.09 16.77
C ASP A 152 10.47 4.86 15.27
N ASP A 153 10.48 3.61 14.84
CA ASP A 153 10.70 3.14 13.48
C ASP A 153 9.40 2.78 12.73
N ILE A 154 8.24 3.20 13.27
CA ILE A 154 6.93 3.06 12.64
C ILE A 154 6.37 4.44 12.32
N VAL A 155 5.89 4.61 11.09
CA VAL A 155 5.10 5.77 10.68
C VAL A 155 3.70 5.30 10.33
N THR A 156 2.69 5.92 10.93
CA THR A 156 1.29 5.71 10.57
C THR A 156 0.74 6.99 9.97
N LEU A 157 0.15 6.89 8.77
CA LEU A 157 -0.50 7.99 8.08
C LEU A 157 -1.97 7.59 7.86
N TRP A 158 -2.86 8.60 7.80
CA TRP A 158 -4.28 8.32 7.53
C TRP A 158 -4.96 9.51 6.87
N ALA A 159 -6.07 9.23 6.22
CA ALA A 159 -7.04 10.22 5.78
C ALA A 159 -8.46 9.74 6.09
N THR A 160 -9.35 10.69 6.28
CA THR A 160 -10.78 10.44 6.40
C THR A 160 -11.49 10.77 5.08
N GLU A 161 -12.65 10.15 4.86
CA GLU A 161 -13.51 10.45 3.71
C GLU A 161 -13.72 11.96 3.53
N GLY A 162 -13.54 12.42 2.30
CA GLY A 162 -13.68 13.83 1.93
C GLY A 162 -12.43 14.69 2.07
N GLN A 163 -11.32 14.16 2.60
CA GLN A 163 -10.03 14.83 2.67
C GLN A 163 -9.31 14.81 1.32
N ASP A 164 -8.66 15.93 0.95
CA ASP A 164 -7.78 15.96 -0.22
C ASP A 164 -6.49 15.17 0.06
N VAL A 165 -6.11 14.30 -0.86
CA VAL A 165 -4.99 13.38 -0.73
C VAL A 165 -4.21 13.25 -2.04
N GLY A 166 -3.04 12.62 -1.99
CA GLY A 166 -2.17 12.45 -3.16
C GLY A 166 -1.21 13.62 -3.38
N GLY A 167 -0.77 13.82 -4.62
CA GLY A 167 0.25 14.79 -4.96
C GLY A 167 1.65 14.33 -4.59
N TYR A 168 2.47 15.28 -4.14
CA TYR A 168 3.85 15.02 -3.73
C TYR A 168 3.90 14.61 -2.26
N GLU A 169 4.55 13.49 -2.01
CA GLU A 169 4.84 13.02 -0.66
C GLU A 169 6.32 12.67 -0.52
N ARG A 170 6.91 12.98 0.62
CA ARG A 170 8.32 12.72 0.91
C ARG A 170 8.51 12.24 2.34
N MET A 171 9.33 11.21 2.49
CA MET A 171 9.78 10.71 3.79
C MET A 171 11.30 10.61 3.80
N GLU A 172 11.96 11.25 4.78
CA GLU A 172 13.41 11.16 5.01
C GLU A 172 13.68 10.42 6.30
N PHE A 173 14.64 9.50 6.27
CA PHE A 173 14.99 8.68 7.42
C PHE A 173 16.47 8.33 7.46
N MET A 174 16.96 7.97 8.65
CA MET A 174 18.31 7.48 8.88
C MET A 174 18.25 6.02 9.36
N LEU A 175 18.96 5.15 8.66
CA LEU A 175 19.17 3.78 9.12
C LEU A 175 20.10 3.77 10.35
N PRO A 176 19.89 2.85 11.31
CA PRO A 176 20.79 2.70 12.43
C PRO A 176 22.17 2.24 11.95
N GLU A 177 23.23 2.71 12.60
CA GLU A 177 24.58 2.21 12.35
C GLU A 177 24.65 0.69 12.55
N VAL A 178 25.36 0.02 11.65
CA VAL A 178 25.64 -1.41 11.82
C VAL A 178 26.75 -1.50 12.88
N SER A 179 26.40 -1.86 14.11
CA SER A 179 27.43 -2.25 15.08
C SER A 179 28.13 -3.51 14.55
N LEU A 180 29.41 -3.38 14.23
CA LEU A 180 30.27 -4.51 13.83
C LEU A 180 30.64 -5.43 15.02
N ASP A 181 30.02 -5.22 16.17
CA ASP A 181 30.27 -5.99 17.39
C ASP A 181 29.11 -6.97 17.64
N ALA A 182 29.14 -8.09 16.97
CA ALA A 182 28.44 -9.30 17.40
C ALA A 182 29.26 -10.51 16.96
N ASP A 183 30.30 -10.79 17.76
CA ASP A 183 30.91 -12.13 17.85
C ASP A 183 30.08 -13.03 18.79
#